data_64767bdebac62c4c2bfad4459540b1e3
#
_entry.id   64767bdebac62c4c2bfad4459540b1e3
#
_cell.length_a   1.000
_cell.length_b   1.000
_cell.length_c   1.000
_cell.angle_alpha   90.00
_cell.angle_beta   90.00
_cell.angle_gamma   90.00
#
_symmetry.space_group_name_H-M   'P 1'
#
loop_
_entity.id
_entity.type
_entity.pdbx_description
1 polymer ?
#
loop_
_entity_poly.entity_id
_entity_poly.type
_entity_poly.pdbx_seq_one_letter_code
_entity_poly.pdbx_strand_id
1 'polypeptide(L)'
;MTAGEDRRTIAAFLEMMAAEAGAARNTLLAYQRDLDGASKLLEGGLAAASTEELKRLAEAWMPLKRATVARKAAALRRYFGFLHDEGMRPRPAA
;
A
#
# COMPACT_ATOMS: atom_id res chain seq x y z
N MET A 1 0.52 4.12 -13.54
CA MET A 1 -0.71 3.41 -13.11
C MET A 1 -1.74 4.40 -12.60
N THR A 2 -3.00 4.18 -12.95
CA THR A 2 -4.09 5.04 -12.50
C THR A 2 -4.66 4.56 -11.16
N ALA A 3 -5.50 5.38 -10.53
CA ALA A 3 -6.19 5.00 -9.31
C ALA A 3 -7.09 3.77 -9.52
N GLY A 4 -7.66 3.60 -10.72
CA GLY A 4 -8.46 2.42 -11.05
C GLY A 4 -7.64 1.14 -11.10
N GLU A 5 -6.42 1.23 -11.60
CA GLU A 5 -5.49 0.09 -11.62
C GLU A 5 -5.03 -0.26 -10.21
N ASP A 6 -4.78 0.76 -9.37
CA ASP A 6 -4.45 0.55 -7.96
C ASP A 6 -5.57 -0.19 -7.25
N ARG A 7 -6.82 0.17 -7.53
CA ARG A 7 -7.98 -0.48 -6.90
C ARG A 7 -7.98 -1.98 -7.17
N ARG A 8 -7.73 -2.39 -8.41
CA ARG A 8 -7.67 -3.82 -8.78
C ARG A 8 -6.50 -4.51 -8.09
N THR A 9 -5.35 -3.87 -8.08
CA THR A 9 -4.14 -4.42 -7.50
C THR A 9 -4.25 -4.55 -5.99
N ILE A 10 -4.83 -3.55 -5.35
CA ILE A 10 -5.09 -3.57 -3.91
C ILE A 10 -6.08 -4.69 -3.58
N ALA A 11 -7.14 -4.86 -4.38
CA ALA A 11 -8.11 -5.93 -4.16
C ALA A 11 -7.43 -7.31 -4.25
N ALA A 12 -6.57 -7.51 -5.24
CA ALA A 12 -5.82 -8.76 -5.40
C ALA A 12 -4.90 -9.02 -4.21
N PHE A 13 -4.23 -7.97 -3.71
CA PHE A 13 -3.39 -8.07 -2.52
C PHE A 13 -4.21 -8.49 -1.29
N LEU A 14 -5.38 -7.87 -1.10
CA LEU A 14 -6.22 -8.20 0.05
C LEU A 14 -6.76 -9.65 -0.04
N GLU A 15 -7.09 -10.12 -1.23
CA GLU A 15 -7.49 -11.51 -1.44
C GLU A 15 -6.37 -12.48 -1.06
N MET A 16 -5.14 -12.16 -1.45
CA MET A 16 -3.97 -12.96 -1.09
C MET A 16 -3.78 -12.97 0.43
N MET A 17 -3.88 -11.83 1.08
CA MET A 17 -3.74 -11.73 2.53
C MET A 17 -4.80 -12.54 3.26
N ALA A 18 -6.03 -12.54 2.77
CA ALA A 18 -7.10 -13.34 3.36
C ALA A 18 -6.86 -14.82 3.18
N ALA A 19 -6.44 -15.24 1.98
CA ALA A 19 -6.30 -16.66 1.65
C ALA A 19 -5.01 -17.28 2.19
N GLU A 20 -3.88 -16.60 2.03
CA GLU A 20 -2.58 -17.17 2.34
C GLU A 20 -2.08 -16.83 3.76
N ALA A 21 -2.32 -15.61 4.20
CA ALA A 21 -1.86 -15.17 5.50
C ALA A 21 -2.93 -15.29 6.59
N GLY A 22 -4.16 -15.64 6.24
CA GLY A 22 -5.25 -15.78 7.20
C GLY A 22 -5.59 -14.50 7.94
N ALA A 23 -5.40 -13.34 7.31
CA ALA A 23 -5.59 -12.06 7.94
C ALA A 23 -7.04 -11.85 8.39
N ALA A 24 -7.22 -11.28 9.58
CA ALA A 24 -8.55 -11.00 10.12
C ALA A 24 -9.24 -9.91 9.28
N ARG A 25 -10.57 -9.98 9.24
CA ARG A 25 -11.38 -9.01 8.49
C ARG A 25 -11.06 -7.56 8.83
N ASN A 26 -10.91 -7.24 10.11
CA ASN A 26 -10.62 -5.87 10.53
C ASN A 26 -9.25 -5.41 10.04
N THR A 27 -8.26 -6.31 10.01
CA THR A 27 -6.94 -6.02 9.46
C THR A 27 -7.04 -5.72 7.97
N LEU A 28 -7.80 -6.53 7.23
CA LEU A 28 -8.00 -6.32 5.79
C LEU A 28 -8.67 -4.99 5.50
N LEU A 29 -9.71 -4.63 6.27
CA LEU A 29 -10.39 -3.35 6.12
C LEU A 29 -9.47 -2.17 6.42
N ALA A 30 -8.65 -2.29 7.46
CA ALA A 30 -7.69 -1.24 7.81
C ALA A 30 -6.64 -1.06 6.71
N TYR A 31 -6.11 -2.15 6.20
CA TYR A 31 -5.13 -2.09 5.10
C TYR A 31 -5.75 -1.52 3.83
N GLN A 32 -6.96 -1.92 3.50
CA GLN A 32 -7.68 -1.36 2.34
C GLN A 32 -7.79 0.16 2.45
N ARG A 33 -8.22 0.63 3.62
CA ARG A 33 -8.39 2.05 3.88
C ARG A 33 -7.05 2.79 3.78
N ASP A 34 -6.00 2.21 4.34
CA ASP A 34 -4.66 2.81 4.31
C ASP A 34 -4.11 2.90 2.89
N LEU A 35 -4.25 1.81 2.12
CA LEU A 35 -3.75 1.77 0.74
C LEU A 35 -4.56 2.65 -0.20
N ASP A 36 -5.88 2.66 -0.06
CA ASP A 36 -6.74 3.54 -0.85
C ASP A 36 -6.42 5.01 -0.56
N GLY A 37 -6.21 5.35 0.71
CA GLY A 37 -5.84 6.71 1.09
C GLY A 37 -4.50 7.13 0.50
N ALA A 38 -3.50 6.24 0.54
CA ALA A 38 -2.20 6.51 -0.04
C ALA A 38 -2.30 6.68 -1.56
N SER A 39 -3.07 5.84 -2.23
CA SER A 39 -3.28 5.91 -3.67
C SER A 39 -3.87 7.25 -4.10
N LYS A 40 -4.82 7.78 -3.33
CA LYS A 40 -5.47 9.05 -3.64
C LYS A 40 -4.53 10.25 -3.50
N LEU A 41 -3.49 10.14 -2.69
CA LEU A 41 -2.51 11.21 -2.50
C LEU A 41 -1.48 11.27 -3.65
N LEU A 42 -1.43 10.27 -4.50
CA LEU A 42 -0.44 10.17 -5.58
C LEU A 42 -1.12 10.17 -6.94
N GLU A 43 -0.81 11.15 -7.77
CA GLU A 43 -1.43 11.31 -9.09
C GLU A 43 -1.22 10.11 -10.00
N GLY A 44 -0.03 9.54 -9.99
CA GLY A 44 0.33 8.40 -10.83
C GLY A 44 -0.06 7.04 -10.26
N GLY A 45 -0.72 7.02 -9.11
CA GLY A 45 -1.09 5.80 -8.41
C GLY A 45 0.01 5.29 -7.49
N LEU A 46 -0.37 4.38 -6.59
CA LEU A 46 0.53 3.88 -5.55
C LEU A 46 1.52 2.85 -6.08
N ALA A 47 1.05 1.93 -6.92
CA ALA A 47 1.89 0.82 -7.40
C ALA A 47 3.09 1.27 -8.21
N ALA A 48 2.97 2.40 -8.90
CA ALA A 48 4.06 2.98 -9.71
C ALA A 48 4.78 4.14 -9.02
N ALA A 49 4.54 4.35 -7.73
CA ALA A 49 5.07 5.49 -7.01
C ALA A 49 6.60 5.49 -6.97
N SER A 50 7.20 6.65 -7.21
CA SER A 50 8.63 6.86 -7.10
C SER A 50 9.04 7.03 -5.64
N THR A 51 10.34 6.97 -5.37
CA THR A 51 10.89 7.24 -4.05
C THR A 51 10.48 8.62 -3.55
N GLU A 52 10.49 9.62 -4.43
CA GLU A 52 10.09 10.99 -4.08
C GLU A 52 8.61 11.06 -3.70
N GLU A 53 7.76 10.35 -4.43
CA GLU A 53 6.34 10.30 -4.11
C GLU A 53 6.09 9.61 -2.77
N LEU A 54 6.84 8.55 -2.48
CA LEU A 54 6.72 7.85 -1.18
C LEU A 54 7.19 8.74 -0.02
N LYS A 55 8.19 9.60 -0.25
CA LYS A 55 8.61 10.59 0.74
C LYS A 55 7.49 11.58 1.03
N ARG A 56 6.73 11.98 0.01
CA ARG A 56 5.58 12.87 0.20
C ARG A 56 4.50 12.22 1.05
N LEU A 57 4.28 10.92 0.89
CA LEU A 57 3.37 10.19 1.76
C LEU A 57 3.83 10.23 3.21
N ALA A 58 5.12 9.98 3.44
CA ALA A 58 5.68 10.02 4.79
C ALA A 58 5.49 11.39 5.43
N GLU A 59 5.70 12.47 4.66
CA GLU A 59 5.48 13.83 5.13
C GLU A 59 4.00 14.08 5.47
N ALA A 60 3.09 13.60 4.62
CA ALA A 60 1.66 13.76 4.85
C ALA A 60 1.21 13.04 6.13
N TRP A 61 1.89 11.97 6.51
CA TRP A 61 1.55 11.18 7.70
C TRP A 61 2.21 11.69 8.98
N MET A 62 3.12 12.67 8.89
CA MET A 62 3.83 13.18 10.07
C MET A 62 2.91 13.63 11.21
N PRO A 63 1.77 14.31 10.96
CA PRO A 63 0.88 14.71 12.06
C PRO A 63 0.10 13.57 12.70
N LEU A 64 0.13 12.37 12.11
CA LEU A 64 -0.66 11.25 12.60
C LEU A 64 -0.01 10.59 13.81
N LYS A 65 -0.81 9.85 14.58
CA LYS A 65 -0.32 9.08 15.72
C LYS A 65 0.70 8.05 15.25
N ARG A 66 1.69 7.79 16.09
CA ARG A 66 2.77 6.84 15.78
C ARG A 66 2.23 5.45 15.40
N ALA A 67 1.26 4.94 16.14
CA ALA A 67 0.66 3.64 15.86
C ALA A 67 -0.03 3.60 14.48
N THR A 68 -0.68 4.70 14.10
CA THR A 68 -1.33 4.83 12.79
C THR A 68 -0.28 4.81 11.67
N VAL A 69 0.80 5.57 11.83
CA VAL A 69 1.87 5.60 10.84
C VAL A 69 2.53 4.23 10.70
N ALA A 70 2.76 3.55 11.82
CA ALA A 70 3.37 2.21 11.81
C ALA A 70 2.49 1.23 11.04
N ARG A 71 1.17 1.27 11.23
CA ARG A 71 0.23 0.40 10.51
C ARG A 71 0.23 0.71 9.02
N LYS A 72 0.19 1.99 8.65
CA LYS A 72 0.22 2.42 7.24
C LYS A 72 1.52 1.99 6.57
N ALA A 73 2.64 2.15 7.24
CA ALA A 73 3.94 1.72 6.72
C ALA A 73 4.00 0.21 6.55
N ALA A 74 3.44 -0.55 7.48
CA ALA A 74 3.37 -2.01 7.37
C ALA A 74 2.52 -2.43 6.18
N ALA A 75 1.38 -1.76 5.96
CA ALA A 75 0.51 -2.03 4.81
C ALA A 75 1.26 -1.79 3.49
N LEU A 76 1.99 -0.69 3.39
CA LEU A 76 2.78 -0.38 2.21
C LEU A 76 3.86 -1.44 1.95
N ARG A 77 4.61 -1.83 2.98
CA ARG A 77 5.66 -2.84 2.82
C ARG A 77 5.11 -4.16 2.31
N ARG A 78 3.98 -4.60 2.87
CA ARG A 78 3.34 -5.85 2.46
C ARG A 78 2.79 -5.76 1.04
N TYR A 79 2.18 -4.63 0.71
CA TYR A 79 1.65 -4.39 -0.63
C TYR A 79 2.76 -4.36 -1.69
N PHE A 80 3.85 -3.65 -1.43
CA PHE A 80 4.97 -3.60 -2.36
C PHE A 80 5.67 -4.96 -2.47
N GLY A 81 5.74 -5.73 -1.38
CA GLY A 81 6.24 -7.10 -1.43
C GLY A 81 5.39 -7.98 -2.35
N PHE A 82 4.08 -7.85 -2.26
CA PHE A 82 3.14 -8.55 -3.14
C PHE A 82 3.37 -8.14 -4.60
N LEU A 83 3.48 -6.83 -4.87
CA LEU A 83 3.71 -6.35 -6.24
C LEU A 83 5.02 -6.88 -6.81
N HIS A 84 6.07 -6.93 -6.00
CA HIS A 84 7.35 -7.46 -6.40
C HIS A 84 7.23 -8.96 -6.72
N ASP A 85 6.59 -9.72 -5.84
CA ASP A 85 6.43 -11.17 -6.01
C ASP A 85 5.62 -11.51 -7.27
N GLU A 86 4.66 -10.65 -7.63
CA GLU A 86 3.85 -10.83 -8.83
C GLU A 86 4.50 -10.23 -10.09
N GLY A 87 5.70 -9.70 -9.96
CA GLY A 87 6.40 -9.10 -11.10
C GLY A 87 5.84 -7.79 -11.58
N MET A 88 4.98 -7.14 -10.78
CA MET A 88 4.33 -5.87 -11.15
C MET A 88 5.17 -4.65 -10.81
N ARG A 89 6.18 -4.83 -9.98
CA ARG A 89 7.05 -3.74 -9.54
C ARG A 89 8.41 -4.30 -9.16
N PRO A 90 9.51 -3.70 -9.64
CA PRO A 90 10.83 -4.11 -9.20
C PRO A 90 11.04 -3.73 -7.73
N ARG A 91 11.85 -4.52 -7.03
CA ARG A 91 12.18 -4.21 -5.63
C ARG A 91 12.93 -2.88 -5.60
N PRO A 92 12.53 -1.91 -4.74
CA PRO A 92 13.25 -0.66 -4.66
C PRO A 92 14.68 -0.91 -4.19
N ALA A 93 15.61 -0.11 -4.73
CA ALA A 93 16.99 -0.13 -4.26
C ALA A 93 17.01 0.27 -2.78
N ALA A 94 17.74 -0.48 -2.01
CA ALA A 94 17.85 -0.24 -0.57
C ALA A 94 18.45 1.13 -0.27
#